data_effb0c09c09dc51b0ba3ea5c93a727a3
#
_entry.id   effb0c09c09dc51b0ba3ea5c93a727a3
#
_cell.length_a   1.000
_cell.length_b   1.000
_cell.length_c   1.000
_cell.angle_alpha   90.00
_cell.angle_beta   90.00
_cell.angle_gamma   90.00
#
_symmetry.space_group_name_H-M   'P 1'
#
loop_
_entity.id
_entity.type
_entity.pdbx_description
1 polymer ?
#
loop_
_entity_poly.entity_id
_entity_poly.type
_entity_poly.pdbx_seq_one_letter_code
_entity_poly.pdbx_strand_id
1 'polypeptide(L)'
;YDAASIPVDFTLADPEGDSCRVSVYYSVGGGAWKPCTGVTGVSGRLQAPKSGKQYSGTWDAAADLGTGTTSNVKLSIIADDGDDTSRRSVSDTFISGNNAPSVTVTQPASIEAGNIIIEYTVSDPASDNVSLVCEYSTDGINYSGMNIAAGEISNITTSSGGESHTIVWGSNNDIPGVNEGTVW
;
A
#
# COMPACT_ATOMS: atom_id res chain seq x y z
N TYR A 1 -4.94 -1.86 -1.95
CA TYR A 1 -3.86 -2.65 -2.56
C TYR A 1 -2.94 -1.73 -3.36
N ASP A 2 -1.64 -1.98 -3.29
CA ASP A 2 -0.68 -1.37 -4.23
C ASP A 2 -1.10 -1.71 -5.67
N ALA A 3 -1.15 -0.70 -6.54
CA ALA A 3 -1.58 -0.88 -7.93
C ALA A 3 -0.69 -1.85 -8.72
N ALA A 4 0.58 -2.02 -8.33
CA ALA A 4 1.53 -2.89 -9.02
C ALA A 4 1.39 -4.37 -8.65
N SER A 5 0.61 -4.74 -7.62
CA SER A 5 0.55 -6.13 -7.13
C SER A 5 -0.77 -6.47 -6.47
N ILE A 6 -1.85 -6.48 -7.25
CA ILE A 6 -3.16 -6.91 -6.76
C ILE A 6 -3.25 -8.43 -6.82
N PRO A 7 -3.55 -9.12 -5.69
CA PRO A 7 -3.67 -10.57 -5.67
C PRO A 7 -4.87 -11.03 -6.49
N VAL A 8 -4.68 -12.15 -7.21
CA VAL A 8 -5.70 -12.84 -8.01
C VAL A 8 -5.76 -14.29 -7.54
N ASP A 9 -6.47 -14.50 -6.44
CA ASP A 9 -6.60 -15.81 -5.80
C ASP A 9 -7.97 -16.42 -6.10
N PHE A 10 -8.01 -17.67 -6.52
CA PHE A 10 -9.24 -18.37 -6.83
C PHE A 10 -9.09 -19.89 -6.73
N THR A 11 -10.22 -20.57 -6.63
CA THR A 11 -10.31 -22.03 -6.77
C THR A 11 -10.92 -22.37 -8.12
N LEU A 12 -10.25 -23.22 -8.88
CA LEU A 12 -10.71 -23.72 -10.18
C LEU A 12 -11.11 -25.17 -10.05
N ALA A 13 -12.31 -25.50 -10.50
CA ALA A 13 -12.84 -26.85 -10.56
C ALA A 13 -13.63 -27.03 -11.87
N ASP A 14 -13.54 -28.22 -12.43
CA ASP A 14 -14.27 -28.64 -13.59
C ASP A 14 -14.96 -29.98 -13.32
N PRO A 15 -16.25 -30.17 -13.67
CA PRO A 15 -16.99 -31.41 -13.41
C PRO A 15 -16.40 -32.64 -14.11
N GLU A 16 -15.78 -32.46 -15.25
CA GLU A 16 -15.09 -33.49 -16.03
C GLU A 16 -13.63 -33.66 -15.58
N GLY A 17 -13.04 -32.61 -14.98
CA GLY A 17 -11.66 -32.55 -14.54
C GLY A 17 -10.72 -32.04 -15.63
N ASP A 18 -11.24 -31.34 -16.60
CA ASP A 18 -10.49 -30.81 -17.74
C ASP A 18 -9.67 -29.57 -17.37
N SER A 19 -8.63 -29.33 -18.15
CA SER A 19 -7.83 -28.13 -17.95
C SER A 19 -8.52 -26.94 -18.58
N CYS A 20 -8.57 -25.80 -17.85
CA CYS A 20 -9.23 -24.60 -18.30
C CYS A 20 -8.25 -23.46 -18.58
N ARG A 21 -8.58 -22.59 -19.51
CA ARG A 21 -8.00 -21.24 -19.62
C ARG A 21 -8.76 -20.28 -18.72
N VAL A 22 -8.04 -19.40 -18.04
CA VAL A 22 -8.62 -18.39 -17.17
C VAL A 22 -8.40 -17.02 -17.78
N SER A 23 -9.46 -16.22 -17.82
CA SER A 23 -9.43 -14.81 -18.23
C SER A 23 -9.82 -13.94 -17.06
N VAL A 24 -8.99 -12.96 -16.74
CA VAL A 24 -9.19 -12.02 -15.63
C VAL A 24 -9.63 -10.66 -16.19
N TYR A 25 -10.63 -10.07 -15.56
CA TYR A 25 -11.21 -8.79 -15.94
C TYR A 25 -11.34 -7.88 -14.72
N TYR A 26 -11.36 -6.58 -14.95
CA TYR A 26 -11.67 -5.58 -13.94
C TYR A 26 -12.86 -4.71 -14.37
N SER A 27 -13.50 -4.10 -13.38
CA SER A 27 -14.54 -3.08 -13.55
C SER A 27 -14.38 -2.01 -12.49
N VAL A 28 -14.61 -0.74 -12.84
CA VAL A 28 -14.56 0.42 -11.95
C VAL A 28 -15.95 1.03 -11.85
N GLY A 29 -16.42 1.28 -10.63
CA GLY A 29 -17.70 1.95 -10.37
C GLY A 29 -18.94 1.23 -10.95
N GLY A 30 -18.87 -0.08 -11.19
CA GLY A 30 -19.94 -0.84 -11.83
C GLY A 30 -20.02 -0.68 -13.36
N GLY A 31 -19.00 -0.09 -13.98
CA GLY A 31 -18.90 0.04 -15.43
C GLY A 31 -18.64 -1.28 -16.15
N ALA A 32 -18.39 -1.20 -17.46
CA ALA A 32 -18.10 -2.37 -18.29
C ALA A 32 -16.86 -3.14 -17.83
N TRP A 33 -16.89 -4.46 -17.95
CA TRP A 33 -15.74 -5.31 -17.70
C TRP A 33 -14.70 -5.15 -18.82
N LYS A 34 -13.46 -4.92 -18.42
CA LYS A 34 -12.28 -4.80 -19.30
C LYS A 34 -11.29 -5.92 -18.96
N PRO A 35 -10.58 -6.49 -19.93
CA PRO A 35 -9.54 -7.48 -19.65
C PRO A 35 -8.40 -6.83 -18.85
N CYS A 36 -7.90 -7.53 -17.84
CA CYS A 36 -6.70 -7.15 -17.12
C CYS A 36 -5.46 -7.39 -17.99
N THR A 37 -4.55 -6.41 -18.04
CA THR A 37 -3.20 -6.58 -18.57
C THR A 37 -2.21 -6.87 -17.44
N GLY A 38 -1.03 -7.42 -17.73
CA GLY A 38 -0.02 -7.68 -16.69
C GLY A 38 -0.40 -8.71 -15.63
N VAL A 39 -1.31 -9.64 -15.94
CA VAL A 39 -1.62 -10.75 -15.02
C VAL A 39 -0.53 -11.81 -15.10
N THR A 40 0.00 -12.22 -13.95
CA THR A 40 1.04 -13.25 -13.82
C THR A 40 0.60 -14.39 -12.90
N GLY A 41 1.29 -15.54 -12.95
CA GLY A 41 1.04 -16.70 -12.08
C GLY A 41 -0.14 -17.60 -12.50
N VAL A 42 -1.02 -17.14 -13.39
CA VAL A 42 -2.24 -17.85 -13.79
C VAL A 42 -2.42 -17.93 -15.32
N SER A 43 -1.33 -18.12 -16.04
CA SER A 43 -1.31 -18.19 -17.51
C SER A 43 -1.41 -19.61 -18.05
N GLY A 44 -1.85 -19.75 -19.31
CA GLY A 44 -1.96 -21.02 -20.00
C GLY A 44 -3.24 -21.81 -19.63
N ARG A 45 -3.18 -23.14 -19.81
CA ARG A 45 -4.22 -24.05 -19.36
C ARG A 45 -3.89 -24.56 -17.96
N LEU A 46 -4.78 -24.34 -17.01
CA LEU A 46 -4.65 -24.71 -15.61
C LEU A 46 -5.44 -26.00 -15.34
N GLN A 47 -4.91 -26.88 -14.51
CA GLN A 47 -5.61 -28.09 -14.11
C GLN A 47 -6.83 -27.74 -13.25
N ALA A 48 -7.99 -28.29 -13.59
CA ALA A 48 -9.24 -28.03 -12.85
C ALA A 48 -9.86 -29.35 -12.35
N PRO A 49 -9.26 -29.99 -11.32
CA PRO A 49 -9.81 -31.25 -10.81
C PRO A 49 -11.20 -31.02 -10.20
N LYS A 50 -12.04 -32.05 -10.21
CA LYS A 50 -13.43 -32.03 -9.64
C LYS A 50 -13.46 -31.54 -8.19
N SER A 51 -12.42 -31.84 -7.40
CA SER A 51 -12.28 -31.40 -5.99
C SER A 51 -11.92 -29.92 -5.85
N GLY A 52 -11.61 -29.24 -6.95
CA GLY A 52 -11.06 -27.89 -6.94
C GLY A 52 -9.55 -27.85 -6.67
N LYS A 53 -8.89 -26.86 -7.25
CA LYS A 53 -7.48 -26.54 -7.01
C LYS A 53 -7.33 -25.04 -6.85
N GLN A 54 -6.60 -24.61 -5.82
CA GLN A 54 -6.29 -23.21 -5.59
C GLN A 54 -5.17 -22.74 -6.51
N TYR A 55 -5.33 -21.50 -7.00
CA TYR A 55 -4.36 -20.77 -7.80
C TYR A 55 -4.18 -19.37 -7.23
N SER A 56 -2.97 -18.89 -7.29
CA SER A 56 -2.56 -17.57 -6.84
C SER A 56 -1.78 -16.90 -7.96
N GLY A 57 -2.16 -15.68 -8.28
CA GLY A 57 -1.50 -14.84 -9.24
C GLY A 57 -1.51 -13.40 -8.80
N THR A 58 -0.98 -12.50 -9.64
CA THR A 58 -1.02 -11.06 -9.41
C THR A 58 -1.44 -10.33 -10.68
N TRP A 59 -2.11 -9.20 -10.50
CA TRP A 59 -2.43 -8.25 -11.54
C TRP A 59 -1.72 -6.93 -11.29
N ASP A 60 -0.94 -6.47 -12.27
CA ASP A 60 -0.38 -5.12 -12.30
C ASP A 60 -1.45 -4.14 -12.78
N ALA A 61 -2.25 -3.63 -11.83
CA ALA A 61 -3.32 -2.69 -12.15
C ALA A 61 -2.79 -1.30 -12.57
N ALA A 62 -1.53 -0.98 -12.29
CA ALA A 62 -0.96 0.31 -12.70
C ALA A 62 -0.94 0.46 -14.21
N ALA A 63 -0.77 -0.63 -14.96
CA ALA A 63 -0.84 -0.65 -16.42
C ALA A 63 -2.25 -0.33 -16.97
N ASP A 64 -3.30 -0.66 -16.21
CA ASP A 64 -4.69 -0.50 -16.63
C ASP A 64 -5.39 0.72 -16.01
N LEU A 65 -5.04 1.08 -14.78
CA LEU A 65 -5.70 2.12 -13.96
C LEU A 65 -4.79 3.31 -13.66
N GLY A 66 -3.48 3.20 -13.91
CA GLY A 66 -2.47 4.15 -13.43
C GLY A 66 -2.10 3.92 -11.97
N THR A 67 -1.15 4.71 -11.47
CA THR A 67 -0.61 4.60 -10.10
C THR A 67 -1.43 5.33 -9.05
N GLY A 68 -2.35 6.20 -9.48
CA GLY A 68 -3.24 6.93 -8.57
C GLY A 68 -4.33 6.04 -7.96
N THR A 69 -4.91 6.52 -6.86
CA THR A 69 -5.99 5.80 -6.18
C THR A 69 -7.24 5.69 -7.04
N THR A 70 -7.71 4.47 -7.26
CA THR A 70 -8.97 4.16 -7.95
C THR A 70 -9.88 3.38 -7.02
N SER A 71 -11.03 3.97 -6.68
CA SER A 71 -12.05 3.36 -5.82
C SER A 71 -13.02 2.49 -6.59
N ASN A 72 -13.76 1.63 -5.86
CA ASN A 72 -14.82 0.78 -6.41
C ASN A 72 -14.35 -0.13 -7.56
N VAL A 73 -13.15 -0.67 -7.42
CA VAL A 73 -12.61 -1.69 -8.34
C VAL A 73 -13.16 -3.06 -7.97
N LYS A 74 -13.49 -3.85 -8.97
CA LYS A 74 -13.83 -5.28 -8.83
C LYS A 74 -13.01 -6.07 -9.82
N LEU A 75 -12.57 -7.24 -9.42
CA LEU A 75 -12.04 -8.27 -10.31
C LEU A 75 -13.11 -9.29 -10.66
N SER A 76 -12.95 -9.92 -11.81
CA SER A 76 -13.73 -11.09 -12.15
C SER A 76 -12.93 -12.06 -12.99
N ILE A 77 -13.30 -13.33 -12.87
CA ILE A 77 -12.67 -14.45 -13.55
C ILE A 77 -13.72 -15.21 -14.34
N ILE A 78 -13.32 -15.64 -15.54
CA ILE A 78 -14.05 -16.58 -16.38
C ILE A 78 -13.07 -17.70 -16.72
N ALA A 79 -13.53 -18.93 -16.61
CA ALA A 79 -12.80 -20.13 -17.04
C ALA A 79 -13.44 -20.72 -18.31
N ASP A 80 -12.63 -21.33 -19.18
CA ASP A 80 -13.01 -21.92 -20.45
C ASP A 80 -12.18 -23.20 -20.64
N ASP A 81 -12.86 -24.36 -20.75
CA ASP A 81 -12.21 -25.67 -20.96
C ASP A 81 -12.03 -26.01 -22.45
N GLY A 82 -12.67 -25.24 -23.33
CA GLY A 82 -12.68 -25.40 -24.77
C GLY A 82 -14.01 -25.90 -25.32
N ASP A 83 -14.85 -26.48 -24.47
CA ASP A 83 -16.18 -26.93 -24.80
C ASP A 83 -17.23 -25.98 -24.19
N ASP A 84 -17.03 -25.56 -22.96
CA ASP A 84 -17.93 -24.67 -22.22
C ASP A 84 -17.17 -23.53 -21.52
N THR A 85 -17.90 -22.42 -21.30
CA THR A 85 -17.37 -21.25 -20.58
C THR A 85 -18.13 -21.02 -19.28
N SER A 86 -17.42 -20.87 -18.17
CA SER A 86 -18.03 -20.66 -16.86
C SER A 86 -18.81 -19.35 -16.76
N ARG A 87 -19.69 -19.27 -15.77
CA ARG A 87 -20.23 -17.97 -15.34
C ARG A 87 -19.10 -17.13 -14.74
N ARG A 88 -19.25 -15.82 -14.83
CA ARG A 88 -18.32 -14.86 -14.22
C ARG A 88 -18.35 -14.96 -12.70
N SER A 89 -17.21 -15.26 -12.09
CA SER A 89 -16.99 -15.10 -10.65
C SER A 89 -16.48 -13.69 -10.37
N VAL A 90 -16.98 -13.02 -9.35
CA VAL A 90 -16.72 -11.59 -9.07
C VAL A 90 -16.25 -11.40 -7.64
N SER A 91 -15.20 -10.63 -7.43
CA SER A 91 -14.70 -10.24 -6.12
C SER A 91 -15.60 -9.24 -5.40
N ASP A 92 -15.37 -9.04 -4.12
CA ASP A 92 -15.82 -7.83 -3.43
C ASP A 92 -15.15 -6.57 -4.03
N THR A 93 -15.68 -5.41 -3.68
CA THR A 93 -15.15 -4.13 -4.12
C THR A 93 -13.90 -3.77 -3.29
N PHE A 94 -12.86 -3.28 -3.95
CA PHE A 94 -11.64 -2.83 -3.29
C PHE A 94 -11.14 -1.49 -3.88
N ILE A 95 -10.08 -0.95 -3.27
CA ILE A 95 -9.36 0.23 -3.74
C ILE A 95 -8.02 -0.21 -4.29
N SER A 96 -7.68 0.25 -5.48
CA SER A 96 -6.38 0.07 -6.14
C SER A 96 -5.61 1.38 -6.15
N GLY A 97 -4.29 1.33 -5.99
CA GLY A 97 -3.40 2.48 -6.01
C GLY A 97 -2.79 2.77 -4.65
N ASN A 98 -1.68 3.48 -4.67
CA ASN A 98 -0.97 3.88 -3.46
C ASN A 98 -1.53 5.22 -2.94
N ASN A 99 -2.03 5.25 -1.71
CA ASN A 99 -2.37 6.48 -1.01
C ASN A 99 -1.11 7.02 -0.32
N ALA A 100 -0.99 8.34 -0.25
CA ALA A 100 0.11 8.95 0.47
C ALA A 100 0.09 8.54 1.97
N PRO A 101 1.25 8.29 2.57
CA PRO A 101 1.35 8.07 4.01
C PRO A 101 0.94 9.33 4.78
N SER A 102 0.57 9.14 6.04
CA SER A 102 0.34 10.23 6.97
C SER A 102 1.24 10.10 8.19
N VAL A 103 1.68 11.23 8.73
CA VAL A 103 2.47 11.31 9.95
C VAL A 103 1.83 12.26 10.94
N THR A 104 1.83 11.87 12.22
CA THR A 104 1.39 12.71 13.34
C THR A 104 2.50 12.75 14.37
N VAL A 105 2.98 13.94 14.72
CA VAL A 105 4.01 14.15 15.73
C VAL A 105 3.33 14.40 17.07
N THR A 106 3.81 13.73 18.12
CA THR A 106 3.38 13.99 19.50
C THR A 106 4.17 15.17 20.04
N GLN A 107 3.48 16.25 20.44
CA GLN A 107 4.13 17.39 21.02
C GLN A 107 4.77 17.03 22.37
N PRO A 108 6.04 17.37 22.63
CA PRO A 108 6.65 17.22 23.95
C PRO A 108 5.84 17.94 25.02
N ALA A 109 5.69 17.30 26.18
CA ALA A 109 4.83 17.84 27.27
C ALA A 109 5.50 18.93 28.10
N SER A 110 6.82 19.10 27.97
CA SER A 110 7.65 20.05 28.74
C SER A 110 8.64 20.77 27.84
N ILE A 111 9.31 21.76 28.42
CA ILE A 111 10.46 22.40 27.77
C ILE A 111 11.61 21.40 27.75
N GLU A 112 12.09 21.10 26.57
CA GLU A 112 13.16 20.15 26.32
C GLU A 112 14.45 20.87 25.89
N ALA A 113 15.59 20.24 26.13
CA ALA A 113 16.90 20.76 25.72
C ALA A 113 17.88 19.62 25.39
N GLY A 114 18.78 19.88 24.48
CA GLY A 114 19.84 18.94 24.11
C GLY A 114 19.32 17.85 23.18
N ASN A 115 19.35 16.62 23.62
CA ASN A 115 18.79 15.50 22.86
C ASN A 115 17.31 15.36 23.19
N ILE A 116 16.46 15.78 22.25
CA ILE A 116 15.01 15.79 22.40
C ILE A 116 14.44 14.52 21.78
N ILE A 117 13.67 13.74 22.54
CA ILE A 117 12.93 12.59 22.03
C ILE A 117 11.66 13.11 21.35
N ILE A 118 11.49 12.75 20.08
CA ILE A 118 10.30 13.05 19.32
C ILE A 118 9.57 11.73 19.04
N GLU A 119 8.37 11.61 19.58
CA GLU A 119 7.47 10.52 19.30
C GLU A 119 6.56 10.88 18.12
N TYR A 120 6.36 9.95 17.23
CA TYR A 120 5.47 10.14 16.09
C TYR A 120 4.76 8.83 15.74
N THR A 121 3.61 8.96 15.10
CA THR A 121 2.88 7.83 14.53
C THR A 121 2.83 8.03 13.02
N VAL A 122 3.20 7.01 12.27
CA VAL A 122 3.10 7.00 10.80
C VAL A 122 2.15 5.90 10.36
N SER A 123 1.27 6.21 9.42
CA SER A 123 0.39 5.23 8.81
C SER A 123 0.44 5.33 7.29
N ASP A 124 0.34 4.17 6.65
CA ASP A 124 0.19 4.05 5.21
C ASP A 124 -0.89 3.02 4.90
N PRO A 125 -1.92 3.35 4.10
CA PRO A 125 -3.02 2.43 3.80
C PRO A 125 -2.58 1.14 3.11
N ALA A 126 -1.47 1.18 2.35
CA ALA A 126 -0.88 0.02 1.70
C ALA A 126 0.14 -0.71 2.60
N SER A 127 0.49 -0.12 3.75
CA SER A 127 1.53 -0.59 4.67
C SER A 127 2.93 -0.61 4.03
N ASP A 128 3.18 0.34 3.13
CA ASP A 128 4.50 0.52 2.52
C ASP A 128 5.48 1.15 3.51
N ASN A 129 6.76 0.77 3.43
CA ASN A 129 7.78 1.43 4.21
C ASN A 129 8.02 2.85 3.70
N VAL A 130 8.22 3.78 4.62
CA VAL A 130 8.39 5.21 4.31
C VAL A 130 9.76 5.73 4.72
N SER A 131 10.12 6.90 4.21
CA SER A 131 11.26 7.69 4.66
C SER A 131 10.78 9.06 5.11
N LEU A 132 11.37 9.57 6.19
CA LEU A 132 11.05 10.87 6.77
C LEU A 132 12.00 11.95 6.29
N VAL A 133 11.47 13.15 6.10
CA VAL A 133 12.21 14.40 6.11
C VAL A 133 11.89 15.09 7.43
N CYS A 134 12.90 15.29 8.27
CA CYS A 134 12.73 15.90 9.59
C CYS A 134 13.24 17.34 9.55
N GLU A 135 12.36 18.27 9.88
CA GLU A 135 12.63 19.70 9.83
C GLU A 135 12.12 20.36 11.12
N TYR A 136 12.74 21.48 11.50
CA TYR A 136 12.29 22.33 12.60
C TYR A 136 12.14 23.78 12.12
N SER A 137 11.36 24.56 12.84
CA SER A 137 11.21 25.99 12.63
C SER A 137 11.11 26.72 13.98
N THR A 138 11.68 27.92 14.08
CA THR A 138 11.55 28.81 15.24
C THR A 138 10.54 29.94 15.01
N ASP A 139 10.05 30.11 13.79
CA ASP A 139 9.10 31.16 13.41
C ASP A 139 7.79 30.62 12.81
N GLY A 140 7.71 29.29 12.60
CA GLY A 140 6.56 28.62 11.98
C GLY A 140 6.43 28.89 10.47
N ILE A 141 7.42 29.53 9.84
CA ILE A 141 7.41 29.92 8.42
C ILE A 141 8.58 29.32 7.67
N ASN A 142 9.78 29.44 8.24
CA ASN A 142 11.02 28.95 7.63
C ASN A 142 11.46 27.67 8.32
N TYR A 143 11.64 26.60 7.54
CA TYR A 143 12.02 25.29 8.04
C TYR A 143 13.45 24.94 7.66
N SER A 144 14.17 24.30 8.58
CA SER A 144 15.52 23.81 8.42
C SER A 144 15.60 22.35 8.79
N GLY A 145 16.50 21.60 8.14
CA GLY A 145 16.68 20.17 8.43
C GLY A 145 17.17 19.93 9.86
N MET A 146 16.60 18.94 10.54
CA MET A 146 17.00 18.50 11.88
C MET A 146 18.28 17.68 11.85
N ASN A 147 19.15 17.90 12.83
CA ASN A 147 20.27 17.01 13.14
C ASN A 147 19.75 15.80 13.95
N ILE A 148 19.53 14.67 13.31
CA ILE A 148 19.04 13.44 13.95
C ILE A 148 20.20 12.74 14.65
N ALA A 149 20.18 12.73 15.99
CA ALA A 149 21.19 12.10 16.83
C ALA A 149 20.99 10.58 16.98
N ALA A 150 19.76 10.10 16.91
CA ALA A 150 19.42 8.68 16.95
C ALA A 150 18.03 8.41 16.36
N GLY A 151 17.76 7.15 16.01
CA GLY A 151 16.53 6.69 15.38
C GLY A 151 16.67 6.57 13.85
N GLU A 152 15.79 5.81 13.26
CA GLU A 152 15.75 5.58 11.81
C GLU A 152 14.84 6.60 11.13
N ILE A 153 15.27 7.12 9.99
CA ILE A 153 14.50 8.05 9.15
C ILE A 153 14.26 7.50 7.74
N SER A 154 14.68 6.27 7.49
CA SER A 154 14.49 5.58 6.21
C SER A 154 14.03 4.15 6.43
N ASN A 155 13.28 3.63 5.48
CA ASN A 155 12.75 2.27 5.54
C ASN A 155 11.92 1.96 6.81
N ILE A 156 11.19 2.97 7.29
CA ILE A 156 10.34 2.88 8.50
C ILE A 156 9.11 2.06 8.16
N THR A 157 8.81 1.08 9.01
CA THR A 157 7.60 0.27 8.87
C THR A 157 6.35 1.08 9.14
N THR A 158 5.28 0.75 8.44
CA THR A 158 3.96 1.36 8.63
C THR A 158 2.87 0.30 8.67
N SER A 159 1.70 0.70 9.10
CA SER A 159 0.48 -0.07 8.96
C SER A 159 -0.69 0.85 8.61
N SER A 160 -1.78 0.29 8.11
CA SER A 160 -3.00 1.07 7.84
C SER A 160 -3.62 1.69 9.10
N GLY A 161 -3.34 1.12 10.28
CA GLY A 161 -3.77 1.63 11.58
C GLY A 161 -2.80 2.60 12.25
N GLY A 162 -1.61 2.79 11.68
CA GLY A 162 -0.51 3.56 12.23
C GLY A 162 0.41 2.76 13.14
N GLU A 163 1.71 3.07 13.06
CA GLU A 163 2.75 2.55 13.96
C GLU A 163 3.47 3.69 14.64
N SER A 164 3.78 3.51 15.94
CA SER A 164 4.46 4.51 16.75
C SER A 164 5.97 4.28 16.70
N HIS A 165 6.71 5.36 16.47
CA HIS A 165 8.16 5.38 16.37
C HIS A 165 8.73 6.54 17.16
N THR A 166 10.06 6.55 17.31
CA THR A 166 10.79 7.63 17.97
C THR A 166 12.05 7.99 17.19
N ILE A 167 12.37 9.27 17.17
CA ILE A 167 13.69 9.78 16.79
C ILE A 167 14.24 10.66 17.91
N VAL A 168 15.53 10.90 17.91
CA VAL A 168 16.19 11.83 18.83
C VAL A 168 16.77 12.97 18.04
N TRP A 169 16.28 14.16 18.28
CA TRP A 169 16.81 15.39 17.70
C TRP A 169 17.93 15.98 18.56
N GLY A 170 19.10 16.18 17.98
CA GLY A 170 20.24 16.85 18.62
C GLY A 170 20.11 18.38 18.53
N SER A 171 19.14 18.97 19.23
CA SER A 171 18.76 20.38 19.08
C SER A 171 19.92 21.38 19.34
N ASN A 172 20.88 21.04 20.20
CA ASN A 172 22.04 21.88 20.45
C ASN A 172 22.93 22.09 19.21
N ASN A 173 22.85 21.21 18.21
CA ASN A 173 23.60 21.38 16.97
C ASN A 173 22.90 22.35 16.02
N ASP A 174 21.60 22.48 16.12
CA ASP A 174 20.77 23.27 15.22
C ASP A 174 20.43 24.66 15.80
N ILE A 175 20.14 24.72 17.10
CA ILE A 175 19.79 25.97 17.84
C ILE A 175 20.63 26.10 19.11
N PRO A 176 21.98 26.28 18.99
CA PRO A 176 22.86 26.28 20.14
C PRO A 176 22.66 27.53 21.03
N GLY A 177 22.50 27.30 22.34
CA GLY A 177 22.47 28.37 23.35
C GLY A 177 21.25 29.30 23.27
N VAL A 178 20.22 28.91 22.56
CA VAL A 178 18.99 29.69 22.40
C VAL A 178 17.90 29.08 23.29
N ASN A 179 17.16 29.94 23.96
CA ASN A 179 15.95 29.55 24.71
C ASN A 179 14.73 30.00 23.91
N GLU A 180 14.34 29.13 22.93
CA GLU A 180 13.20 29.40 22.10
C GLU A 180 11.91 29.08 22.87
N GLY A 181 10.96 30.02 22.86
CA GLY A 181 9.66 29.83 23.52
C GLY A 181 8.75 28.83 22.79
N THR A 182 8.95 28.65 21.51
CA THR A 182 8.19 27.69 20.68
C THR A 182 9.04 27.24 19.49
N VAL A 183 9.08 25.94 19.28
CA VAL A 183 9.69 25.33 18.09
C VAL A 183 8.61 24.50 17.40
N TRP A 184 8.54 24.59 16.09
CA TRP A 184 7.55 23.94 15.23
C TRP A 184 8.16 22.77 14.47
#